data_efcf8ec33615cb203b46f95bc4ff951e
#
_entry.id   efcf8ec33615cb203b46f95bc4ff951e
#
_cell.length_a   1.000
_cell.length_b   1.000
_cell.length_c   1.000
_cell.angle_alpha   90.00
_cell.angle_beta   90.00
_cell.angle_gamma   90.00
#
_symmetry.space_group_name_H-M   'P 1'
#
loop_
_entity.id
_entity.type
_entity.pdbx_description
1 polymer ?
#
loop_
_entity_poly.entity_id
_entity_poly.type
_entity_poly.pdbx_seq_one_letter_code
_entity_poly.pdbx_strand_id
1 'polypeptide(L)'
;MNSEQQYTACVAGLKEFVEGIGSRGVVLGLSGGIDSSLVACMCVDAFGAENVHGYMLPGPYSTEHSLVDAQELARNLGIRAERVSIAEAYRVFESQLSNLCPSFDRSTAGENTQARCRMIVLMALANFYGWTMVNTGNKSEAMMGYSTLYGDTAGAYAPIGGLYKTDVYAVSRWVNACAEAAGRVAPIPEHVLVKPPSAELAPGQQDETSLGTTYAELDKLLIDYKERGKSAEQLIAAGYDAAEVERITKRVEAYAFKRALEPQFPVIPYAE
;
A
#
# COMPACT_ATOMS: atom_id res chain seq x y z
N MET A 1 -5.79 -18.45 7.06
CA MET A 1 -4.88 -18.09 8.18
C MET A 1 -5.58 -17.04 9.04
N ASN A 2 -5.30 -17.00 10.37
CA ASN A 2 -5.75 -15.89 11.21
C ASN A 2 -4.77 -14.70 11.12
N SER A 3 -5.11 -13.55 11.71
CA SER A 3 -4.30 -12.32 11.63
C SER A 3 -2.87 -12.49 12.16
N GLU A 4 -2.68 -13.25 13.24
CA GLU A 4 -1.35 -13.57 13.79
C GLU A 4 -0.49 -14.33 12.80
N GLN A 5 -1.05 -15.37 12.19
CA GLN A 5 -0.35 -16.20 11.20
C GLN A 5 0.00 -15.39 9.93
N GLN A 6 -0.93 -14.54 9.47
CA GLN A 6 -0.71 -13.66 8.33
C GLN A 6 0.42 -12.67 8.63
N TYR A 7 0.35 -12.00 9.78
CA TYR A 7 1.38 -11.05 10.21
C TYR A 7 2.76 -11.71 10.32
N THR A 8 2.83 -12.85 11.00
CA THR A 8 4.08 -13.60 11.19
C THR A 8 4.69 -14.03 9.86
N ALA A 9 3.86 -14.51 8.91
CA ALA A 9 4.33 -14.89 7.58
C ALA A 9 4.87 -13.67 6.79
N CYS A 10 4.19 -12.52 6.89
CA CYS A 10 4.63 -11.29 6.24
C CYS A 10 5.97 -10.78 6.80
N VAL A 11 6.13 -10.76 8.13
CA VAL A 11 7.37 -10.35 8.80
C VAL A 11 8.51 -11.31 8.46
N ALA A 12 8.26 -12.63 8.49
CA ALA A 12 9.27 -13.62 8.16
C ALA A 12 9.77 -13.51 6.72
N GLY A 13 8.87 -13.38 5.75
CA GLY A 13 9.22 -13.22 4.34
C GLY A 13 9.99 -11.93 4.07
N LEU A 14 9.57 -10.81 4.69
CA LEU A 14 10.29 -9.54 4.60
C LEU A 14 11.72 -9.67 5.15
N LYS A 15 11.85 -10.27 6.32
CA LYS A 15 13.15 -10.48 7.00
C LYS A 15 14.07 -11.34 6.15
N GLU A 16 13.60 -12.50 5.71
CA GLU A 16 14.38 -13.43 4.89
C GLU A 16 14.89 -12.74 3.60
N PHE A 17 14.03 -11.99 2.92
CA PHE A 17 14.39 -11.29 1.69
C PHE A 17 15.47 -10.23 1.93
N VAL A 18 15.27 -9.33 2.91
CA VAL A 18 16.17 -8.18 3.16
C VAL A 18 17.52 -8.65 3.71
N GLU A 19 17.53 -9.64 4.60
CA GLU A 19 18.78 -10.27 5.10
C GLU A 19 19.51 -11.01 3.97
N GLY A 20 18.76 -11.70 3.10
CA GLY A 20 19.32 -12.44 1.96
C GLY A 20 20.07 -11.57 0.95
N ILE A 21 19.67 -10.30 0.79
CA ILE A 21 20.38 -9.35 -0.09
C ILE A 21 21.43 -8.52 0.64
N GLY A 22 21.63 -8.72 1.96
CA GLY A 22 22.64 -8.03 2.75
C GLY A 22 22.39 -6.54 2.95
N SER A 23 21.13 -6.09 2.99
CA SER A 23 20.79 -4.70 3.20
C SER A 23 21.12 -4.21 4.61
N ARG A 24 21.46 -2.92 4.73
CA ARG A 24 21.81 -2.26 6.00
C ARG A 24 20.61 -1.72 6.77
N GLY A 25 19.42 -1.72 6.17
CA GLY A 25 18.19 -1.18 6.72
C GLY A 25 17.13 -1.09 5.66
N VAL A 26 15.98 -0.59 6.03
CA VAL A 26 14.83 -0.43 5.11
C VAL A 26 14.35 1.01 5.07
N VAL A 27 13.85 1.44 3.89
CA VAL A 27 13.22 2.73 3.70
C VAL A 27 11.83 2.55 3.11
N LEU A 28 10.86 3.33 3.61
CA LEU A 28 9.50 3.32 3.11
C LEU A 28 8.83 4.69 3.19
N GLY A 29 7.81 4.89 2.36
CA GLY A 29 6.94 6.06 2.45
C GLY A 29 5.90 5.89 3.55
N LEU A 30 5.78 6.87 4.43
CA LEU A 30 4.73 6.99 5.43
C LEU A 30 3.63 7.90 4.90
N SER A 31 2.59 7.32 4.32
CA SER A 31 1.48 8.08 3.74
C SER A 31 0.45 8.53 4.78
N GLY A 32 0.51 7.99 5.99
CA GLY A 32 -0.57 8.11 6.98
C GLY A 32 -1.76 7.18 6.70
N GLY A 33 -1.71 6.35 5.65
CA GLY A 33 -2.70 5.31 5.35
C GLY A 33 -2.41 3.99 6.07
N ILE A 34 -3.41 3.10 6.07
CA ILE A 34 -3.36 1.82 6.80
C ILE A 34 -2.26 0.89 6.30
N ASP A 35 -2.04 0.83 4.98
CA ASP A 35 -1.06 -0.06 4.36
C ASP A 35 0.36 0.27 4.77
N SER A 36 0.77 1.53 4.60
CA SER A 36 2.09 2.00 5.02
C SER A 36 2.30 1.88 6.53
N SER A 37 1.23 2.04 7.32
CA SER A 37 1.28 1.89 8.77
C SER A 37 1.54 0.44 9.19
N LEU A 38 0.83 -0.51 8.58
CA LEU A 38 1.05 -1.93 8.85
C LEU A 38 2.44 -2.38 8.41
N VAL A 39 2.89 -1.94 7.22
CA VAL A 39 4.25 -2.27 6.73
C VAL A 39 5.32 -1.69 7.65
N ALA A 40 5.15 -0.48 8.17
CA ALA A 40 6.09 0.10 9.13
C ALA A 40 6.18 -0.74 10.42
N CYS A 41 5.07 -1.25 10.95
CA CYS A 41 5.07 -2.18 12.09
C CYS A 41 5.85 -3.46 11.76
N MET A 42 5.61 -4.06 10.58
CA MET A 42 6.32 -5.26 10.12
C MET A 42 7.84 -5.02 9.98
N CYS A 43 8.23 -3.86 9.45
CA CYS A 43 9.64 -3.48 9.34
C CYS A 43 10.31 -3.36 10.71
N VAL A 44 9.64 -2.74 11.69
CA VAL A 44 10.18 -2.61 13.06
C VAL A 44 10.32 -3.96 13.74
N ASP A 45 9.34 -4.84 13.60
CA ASP A 45 9.40 -6.18 14.18
C ASP A 45 10.48 -7.08 13.50
N ALA A 46 10.75 -6.84 12.21
CA ALA A 46 11.78 -7.58 11.48
C ALA A 46 13.20 -7.11 11.78
N PHE A 47 13.42 -5.79 11.93
CA PHE A 47 14.77 -5.20 11.89
C PHE A 47 15.12 -4.31 13.08
N GLY A 48 14.17 -3.99 13.97
CA GLY A 48 14.34 -2.97 15.01
C GLY A 48 14.13 -1.55 14.47
N ALA A 49 13.65 -0.66 15.34
CA ALA A 49 13.29 0.71 14.96
C ALA A 49 14.45 1.53 14.38
N GLU A 50 15.67 1.27 14.83
CA GLU A 50 16.90 1.94 14.39
C GLU A 50 17.28 1.67 12.94
N ASN A 51 16.79 0.58 12.35
CA ASN A 51 17.05 0.16 10.97
C ASN A 51 15.87 0.47 10.01
N VAL A 52 14.84 1.18 10.51
CA VAL A 52 13.66 1.55 9.72
C VAL A 52 13.61 3.06 9.52
N HIS A 53 13.60 3.50 8.25
CA HIS A 53 13.67 4.90 7.87
C HIS A 53 12.39 5.30 7.12
N GLY A 54 11.52 6.04 7.80
CA GLY A 54 10.23 6.50 7.27
C GLY A 54 10.34 7.87 6.61
N TYR A 55 9.69 8.06 5.47
CA TYR A 55 9.62 9.37 4.82
C TYR A 55 8.19 9.78 4.50
N MET A 56 7.76 10.92 5.03
CA MET A 56 6.53 11.58 4.62
C MET A 56 6.79 12.40 3.35
N LEU A 57 6.08 12.09 2.27
CA LEU A 57 6.32 12.65 0.94
C LEU A 57 5.10 13.43 0.43
N PRO A 58 4.72 14.55 1.10
CA PRO A 58 3.52 15.28 0.72
C PRO A 58 3.61 15.85 -0.69
N GLY A 59 2.52 15.64 -1.44
CA GLY A 59 2.25 16.25 -2.73
C GLY A 59 1.21 17.37 -2.63
N PRO A 60 0.72 17.88 -3.79
CA PRO A 60 -0.24 18.99 -3.82
C PRO A 60 -1.57 18.71 -3.11
N TYR A 61 -1.98 17.45 -3.05
CA TYR A 61 -3.29 17.03 -2.51
C TYR A 61 -3.19 16.25 -1.20
N SER A 62 -1.98 16.13 -0.63
CA SER A 62 -1.78 15.48 0.67
C SER A 62 -2.43 16.28 1.77
N THR A 63 -3.21 15.60 2.63
CA THR A 63 -3.91 16.24 3.75
C THR A 63 -3.01 16.39 4.97
N GLU A 64 -3.28 17.42 5.79
CA GLU A 64 -2.56 17.59 7.07
C GLU A 64 -2.85 16.42 8.02
N HIS A 65 -4.05 15.86 8.01
CA HIS A 65 -4.41 14.71 8.81
C HIS A 65 -3.51 13.50 8.53
N SER A 66 -3.22 13.22 7.27
CA SER A 66 -2.34 12.10 6.90
C SER A 66 -0.90 12.32 7.35
N LEU A 67 -0.43 13.57 7.36
CA LEU A 67 0.90 13.91 7.91
C LEU A 67 0.95 13.73 9.43
N VAL A 68 -0.09 14.15 10.14
CA VAL A 68 -0.22 13.95 11.59
C VAL A 68 -0.24 12.46 11.93
N ASP A 69 -1.06 11.68 11.23
CA ASP A 69 -1.14 10.24 11.42
C ASP A 69 0.21 9.53 11.18
N ALA A 70 0.92 9.91 10.10
CA ALA A 70 2.23 9.35 9.79
C ALA A 70 3.28 9.70 10.86
N GLN A 71 3.24 10.91 11.38
CA GLN A 71 4.15 11.36 12.43
C GLN A 71 3.86 10.69 13.77
N GLU A 72 2.58 10.50 14.09
CA GLU A 72 2.16 9.78 15.29
C GLU A 72 2.58 8.31 15.23
N LEU A 73 2.33 7.62 14.11
CA LEU A 73 2.80 6.26 13.88
C LEU A 73 4.32 6.15 14.10
N ALA A 74 5.10 7.04 13.47
CA ALA A 74 6.56 7.02 13.60
C ALA A 74 7.03 7.19 15.05
N ARG A 75 6.39 8.08 15.80
CA ARG A 75 6.66 8.29 17.24
C ARG A 75 6.32 7.05 18.06
N ASN A 76 5.15 6.44 17.83
CA ASN A 76 4.70 5.25 18.54
C ASN A 76 5.61 4.04 18.29
N LEU A 77 6.16 3.92 17.07
CA LEU A 77 7.12 2.89 16.66
C LEU A 77 8.57 3.21 17.06
N GLY A 78 8.87 4.44 17.45
CA GLY A 78 10.24 4.88 17.75
C GLY A 78 11.15 4.97 16.53
N ILE A 79 10.61 5.06 15.32
CA ILE A 79 11.38 5.14 14.08
C ILE A 79 11.73 6.58 13.71
N ARG A 80 12.84 6.76 13.00
CA ARG A 80 13.17 8.04 12.39
C ARG A 80 12.22 8.31 11.20
N ALA A 81 11.56 9.46 11.23
CA ALA A 81 10.70 9.92 10.15
C ALA A 81 11.05 11.36 9.74
N GLU A 82 11.21 11.57 8.44
CA GLU A 82 11.52 12.87 7.87
C GLU A 82 10.47 13.27 6.82
N ARG A 83 10.30 14.58 6.62
CA ARG A 83 9.40 15.13 5.61
C ARG A 83 10.19 15.63 4.42
N VAL A 84 9.89 15.12 3.23
CA VAL A 84 10.45 15.57 1.95
C VAL A 84 9.29 15.83 1.00
N SER A 85 8.97 17.11 0.75
CA SER A 85 7.89 17.48 -0.17
C SER A 85 8.25 17.16 -1.62
N ILE A 86 7.33 16.53 -2.34
CA ILE A 86 7.45 16.31 -3.79
C ILE A 86 6.84 17.45 -4.63
N ALA A 87 6.26 18.46 -3.97
CA ALA A 87 5.46 19.48 -4.65
C ALA A 87 6.26 20.30 -5.68
N GLU A 88 7.52 20.60 -5.41
CA GLU A 88 8.37 21.33 -6.36
C GLU A 88 8.72 20.49 -7.59
N ALA A 89 9.14 19.24 -7.37
CA ALA A 89 9.43 18.31 -8.48
C ALA A 89 8.20 18.11 -9.36
N TYR A 90 7.02 17.89 -8.73
CA TYR A 90 5.76 17.76 -9.46
C TYR A 90 5.43 19.00 -10.30
N ARG A 91 5.56 20.22 -9.74
CA ARG A 91 5.29 21.47 -10.48
C ARG A 91 6.20 21.64 -11.70
N VAL A 92 7.43 21.19 -11.64
CA VAL A 92 8.34 21.23 -12.80
C VAL A 92 7.79 20.36 -13.92
N PHE A 93 7.37 19.12 -13.65
CA PHE A 93 6.75 18.25 -14.65
C PHE A 93 5.44 18.82 -15.17
N GLU A 94 4.58 19.32 -14.28
CA GLU A 94 3.32 19.97 -14.65
C GLU A 94 3.56 21.14 -15.62
N SER A 95 4.50 22.04 -15.31
CA SER A 95 4.87 23.17 -16.17
C SER A 95 5.39 22.75 -17.54
N GLN A 96 6.20 21.69 -17.59
CA GLN A 96 6.77 21.20 -18.84
C GLN A 96 5.74 20.46 -19.72
N LEU A 97 4.80 19.77 -19.10
CA LEU A 97 3.85 18.90 -19.81
C LEU A 97 2.49 19.54 -20.07
N SER A 98 2.14 20.63 -19.41
CA SER A 98 0.82 21.27 -19.55
C SER A 98 0.49 21.71 -20.99
N ASN A 99 1.50 22.11 -21.77
CA ASN A 99 1.30 22.44 -23.19
C ASN A 99 1.10 21.22 -24.11
N LEU A 100 1.58 20.06 -23.68
CA LEU A 100 1.46 18.79 -24.41
C LEU A 100 0.24 17.97 -23.97
N CYS A 101 -0.12 18.12 -22.72
CA CYS A 101 -1.18 17.35 -22.05
C CYS A 101 -2.17 18.32 -21.37
N PRO A 102 -3.18 18.82 -22.08
CA PRO A 102 -4.20 19.70 -21.48
C PRO A 102 -4.83 19.08 -20.22
N SER A 103 -5.01 19.87 -19.16
CA SER A 103 -5.52 19.41 -17.86
C SER A 103 -4.67 18.30 -17.20
N PHE A 104 -3.35 18.36 -17.41
CA PHE A 104 -2.41 17.37 -16.84
C PHE A 104 -2.63 17.17 -15.35
N ASP A 105 -2.79 18.22 -14.57
CA ASP A 105 -3.01 18.24 -13.11
C ASP A 105 -4.25 17.46 -12.65
N ARG A 106 -5.26 17.33 -13.52
CA ARG A 106 -6.52 16.62 -13.26
C ARG A 106 -6.65 15.29 -13.98
N SER A 107 -5.55 14.78 -14.47
CA SER A 107 -5.50 13.56 -15.25
C SER A 107 -4.78 12.44 -14.50
N THR A 108 -5.03 11.20 -14.90
CA THR A 108 -4.25 10.04 -14.43
C THR A 108 -2.75 10.22 -14.66
N ALA A 109 -2.34 11.00 -15.68
CA ALA A 109 -0.92 11.31 -15.90
C ALA A 109 -0.36 12.17 -14.76
N GLY A 110 -1.11 13.17 -14.29
CA GLY A 110 -0.75 14.00 -13.15
C GLY A 110 -0.71 13.20 -11.85
N GLU A 111 -1.73 12.39 -11.58
CA GLU A 111 -1.76 11.50 -10.42
C GLU A 111 -0.54 10.56 -10.39
N ASN A 112 -0.30 9.87 -11.49
CA ASN A 112 0.82 8.93 -11.62
C ASN A 112 2.19 9.62 -11.53
N THR A 113 2.30 10.88 -11.96
CA THR A 113 3.55 11.65 -11.82
C THR A 113 3.86 11.91 -10.35
N GLN A 114 2.86 12.19 -9.51
CA GLN A 114 3.08 12.35 -8.06
C GLN A 114 3.63 11.05 -7.43
N ALA A 115 3.05 9.89 -7.77
CA ALA A 115 3.53 8.60 -7.27
C ALA A 115 4.98 8.34 -7.69
N ARG A 116 5.34 8.65 -8.95
CA ARG A 116 6.72 8.52 -9.45
C ARG A 116 7.69 9.51 -8.79
N CYS A 117 7.28 10.73 -8.51
CA CYS A 117 8.11 11.67 -7.72
C CYS A 117 8.44 11.11 -6.34
N ARG A 118 7.48 10.48 -5.65
CA ARG A 118 7.71 9.81 -4.36
C ARG A 118 8.71 8.67 -4.50
N MET A 119 8.53 7.83 -5.52
CA MET A 119 9.45 6.72 -5.80
C MET A 119 10.89 7.22 -6.03
N ILE A 120 11.08 8.28 -6.81
CA ILE A 120 12.43 8.84 -7.06
C ILE A 120 13.11 9.23 -5.76
N VAL A 121 12.42 9.88 -4.82
CA VAL A 121 12.98 10.27 -3.52
C VAL A 121 13.38 9.03 -2.72
N LEU A 122 12.48 8.04 -2.58
CA LEU A 122 12.74 6.82 -1.81
C LEU A 122 13.89 6.00 -2.40
N MET A 123 13.94 5.85 -3.73
CA MET A 123 15.01 5.12 -4.41
C MET A 123 16.36 5.84 -4.33
N ALA A 124 16.37 7.17 -4.39
CA ALA A 124 17.60 7.94 -4.20
C ALA A 124 18.18 7.74 -2.80
N LEU A 125 17.33 7.76 -1.78
CA LEU A 125 17.73 7.49 -0.38
C LEU A 125 18.19 6.04 -0.20
N ALA A 126 17.46 5.08 -0.76
CA ALA A 126 17.81 3.66 -0.76
C ALA A 126 19.23 3.46 -1.33
N ASN A 127 19.49 4.01 -2.50
CA ASN A 127 20.80 3.92 -3.16
C ASN A 127 21.92 4.60 -2.39
N PHE A 128 21.64 5.79 -1.82
CA PHE A 128 22.66 6.57 -1.12
C PHE A 128 23.12 5.91 0.19
N TYR A 129 22.18 5.35 0.93
CA TYR A 129 22.46 4.75 2.24
C TYR A 129 22.68 3.22 2.20
N GLY A 130 22.40 2.57 1.08
CA GLY A 130 22.44 1.10 0.97
C GLY A 130 21.27 0.42 1.69
N TRP A 131 20.09 1.09 1.69
CA TRP A 131 18.85 0.56 2.26
C TRP A 131 18.01 -0.14 1.20
N THR A 132 17.08 -0.98 1.65
CA THR A 132 16.08 -1.61 0.79
C THR A 132 14.79 -0.78 0.83
N MET A 133 14.30 -0.35 -0.34
CA MET A 133 12.98 0.26 -0.43
C MET A 133 11.91 -0.84 -0.31
N VAL A 134 11.04 -0.72 0.70
CA VAL A 134 9.93 -1.63 0.95
C VAL A 134 8.66 -1.06 0.31
N ASN A 135 7.97 -1.92 -0.45
CA ASN A 135 6.69 -1.60 -1.07
C ASN A 135 5.53 -1.71 -0.05
N THR A 136 4.49 -0.91 -0.22
CA THR A 136 3.32 -0.89 0.68
C THR A 136 2.01 -1.24 -0.02
N GLY A 137 2.06 -1.76 -1.25
CA GLY A 137 0.90 -2.19 -2.02
C GLY A 137 0.29 -3.48 -1.48
N ASN A 138 -1.03 -3.58 -1.52
CA ASN A 138 -1.79 -4.75 -1.09
C ASN A 138 -2.40 -5.51 -2.29
N LYS A 139 -2.90 -6.72 -2.03
CA LYS A 139 -3.40 -7.60 -3.07
C LYS A 139 -4.66 -7.08 -3.79
N SER A 140 -5.55 -6.39 -3.08
CA SER A 140 -6.77 -5.83 -3.68
C SER A 140 -6.45 -4.76 -4.71
N GLU A 141 -5.55 -3.83 -4.39
CA GLU A 141 -5.06 -2.79 -5.29
C GLU A 141 -4.36 -3.41 -6.50
N ALA A 142 -3.48 -4.39 -6.27
CA ALA A 142 -2.78 -5.14 -7.31
C ALA A 142 -3.75 -5.83 -8.29
N MET A 143 -4.76 -6.53 -7.77
CA MET A 143 -5.77 -7.20 -8.58
C MET A 143 -6.55 -6.22 -9.46
N MET A 144 -6.91 -5.07 -8.92
CA MET A 144 -7.67 -4.05 -9.64
C MET A 144 -6.79 -3.13 -10.52
N GLY A 145 -5.46 -3.31 -10.50
CA GLY A 145 -4.52 -2.41 -11.16
C GLY A 145 -4.59 -0.97 -10.64
N TYR A 146 -5.06 -0.80 -9.41
CA TYR A 146 -5.16 0.48 -8.71
C TYR A 146 -3.80 0.85 -8.12
N SER A 147 -2.85 1.03 -9.01
CA SER A 147 -1.44 1.31 -8.71
C SER A 147 -0.77 1.98 -9.90
N THR A 148 0.32 2.69 -9.64
CA THR A 148 1.11 3.40 -10.65
C THR A 148 2.38 2.60 -10.97
N LEU A 149 2.52 2.16 -12.22
CA LEU A 149 3.76 1.52 -12.69
C LEU A 149 4.96 2.43 -12.47
N TYR A 150 6.01 1.87 -11.86
CA TYR A 150 7.25 2.60 -11.52
C TYR A 150 7.02 3.79 -10.59
N GLY A 151 5.90 3.79 -9.88
CA GLY A 151 5.57 4.70 -8.80
C GLY A 151 5.40 3.93 -7.50
N ASP A 152 4.17 3.75 -7.05
CA ASP A 152 3.84 2.98 -5.86
C ASP A 152 3.95 1.45 -6.04
N THR A 153 4.06 0.95 -7.30
CA THR A 153 4.45 -0.45 -7.55
C THR A 153 5.95 -0.71 -7.33
N ALA A 154 6.78 0.33 -7.14
CA ALA A 154 8.21 0.16 -6.95
C ALA A 154 8.55 -0.32 -5.53
N GLY A 155 9.70 -0.96 -5.40
CA GLY A 155 10.25 -1.53 -4.18
C GLY A 155 10.89 -2.87 -4.42
N ALA A 156 11.65 -3.38 -3.45
CA ALA A 156 12.33 -4.67 -3.59
C ALA A 156 11.46 -5.84 -3.10
N TYR A 157 10.61 -5.58 -2.11
CA TYR A 157 9.71 -6.56 -1.52
C TYR A 157 8.41 -5.90 -1.04
N ALA A 158 7.27 -6.57 -1.21
CA ALA A 158 5.95 -6.11 -0.81
C ALA A 158 5.39 -7.00 0.32
N PRO A 159 5.64 -6.67 1.61
CA PRO A 159 5.27 -7.54 2.73
C PRO A 159 3.77 -7.87 2.78
N ILE A 160 2.91 -6.94 2.37
CA ILE A 160 1.46 -7.10 2.34
C ILE A 160 0.88 -7.36 0.93
N GLY A 161 1.74 -7.61 -0.06
CA GLY A 161 1.32 -7.93 -1.43
C GLY A 161 0.48 -9.21 -1.55
N GLY A 162 0.55 -10.09 -0.55
CA GLY A 162 -0.29 -11.29 -0.43
C GLY A 162 -1.59 -11.08 0.35
N LEU A 163 -1.80 -9.92 1.00
CA LEU A 163 -2.98 -9.61 1.84
C LEU A 163 -4.02 -8.80 1.07
N TYR A 164 -5.28 -9.18 1.14
CA TYR A 164 -6.39 -8.35 0.71
C TYR A 164 -6.59 -7.17 1.67
N LYS A 165 -7.23 -6.10 1.21
CA LYS A 165 -7.44 -4.88 2.03
C LYS A 165 -8.17 -5.15 3.33
N THR A 166 -9.15 -6.04 3.30
CA THR A 166 -9.88 -6.48 4.50
C THR A 166 -8.96 -7.18 5.51
N ASP A 167 -8.00 -7.98 5.05
CA ASP A 167 -6.98 -8.58 5.91
C ASP A 167 -6.02 -7.52 6.46
N VAL A 168 -5.61 -6.54 5.65
CA VAL A 168 -4.77 -5.42 6.12
C VAL A 168 -5.40 -4.73 7.32
N TYR A 169 -6.72 -4.45 7.26
CA TYR A 169 -7.45 -3.88 8.41
C TYR A 169 -7.53 -4.84 9.60
N ALA A 170 -7.80 -6.12 9.36
CA ALA A 170 -7.89 -7.12 10.43
C ALA A 170 -6.56 -7.32 11.14
N VAL A 171 -5.47 -7.43 10.37
CA VAL A 171 -4.11 -7.57 10.90
C VAL A 171 -3.67 -6.31 11.64
N SER A 172 -4.00 -5.12 11.13
CA SER A 172 -3.66 -3.85 11.81
C SER A 172 -4.34 -3.72 13.17
N ARG A 173 -5.62 -4.09 13.27
CA ARG A 173 -6.34 -4.14 14.56
C ARG A 173 -5.73 -5.16 15.51
N TRP A 174 -5.33 -6.32 14.99
CA TRP A 174 -4.65 -7.34 15.79
C TRP A 174 -3.30 -6.83 16.33
N VAL A 175 -2.49 -6.14 15.53
CA VAL A 175 -1.22 -5.53 15.97
C VAL A 175 -1.46 -4.56 17.14
N ASN A 176 -2.45 -3.67 17.02
CA ASN A 176 -2.79 -2.74 18.09
C ASN A 176 -3.24 -3.48 19.36
N ALA A 177 -4.14 -4.45 19.22
CA ALA A 177 -4.63 -5.25 20.36
C ALA A 177 -3.51 -6.00 21.08
N CYS A 178 -2.53 -6.55 20.34
CA CYS A 178 -1.36 -7.19 20.92
C CYS A 178 -0.46 -6.20 21.70
N ALA A 179 -0.29 -4.99 21.19
CA ALA A 179 0.47 -3.95 21.89
C ALA A 179 -0.22 -3.54 23.19
N GLU A 180 -1.53 -3.30 23.17
CA GLU A 180 -2.35 -2.94 24.33
C GLU A 180 -2.37 -4.05 25.38
N ALA A 181 -2.53 -5.31 24.96
CA ALA A 181 -2.49 -6.47 25.85
C ALA A 181 -1.11 -6.61 26.55
N ALA A 182 -0.04 -6.15 25.92
CA ALA A 182 1.30 -6.09 26.47
C ALA A 182 1.58 -4.81 27.28
N GLY A 183 0.59 -3.94 27.52
CA GLY A 183 0.73 -2.66 28.22
C GLY A 183 1.54 -1.61 27.44
N ARG A 184 1.64 -1.74 26.13
CA ARG A 184 2.32 -0.81 25.24
C ARG A 184 1.31 0.09 24.52
N VAL A 185 1.77 1.24 24.04
CA VAL A 185 0.97 2.10 23.15
C VAL A 185 0.68 1.36 21.85
N ALA A 186 -0.57 1.43 21.38
CA ALA A 186 -0.96 0.94 20.08
C ALA A 186 -0.15 1.67 18.98
N PRO A 187 0.60 0.97 18.12
CA PRO A 187 1.47 1.64 17.16
C PRO A 187 0.68 2.40 16.07
N ILE A 188 -0.42 1.84 15.58
CA ILE A 188 -1.21 2.44 14.50
C ILE A 188 -2.27 3.37 15.12
N PRO A 189 -2.28 4.68 14.81
CA PRO A 189 -3.28 5.62 15.32
C PRO A 189 -4.71 5.17 14.98
N GLU A 190 -5.65 5.36 15.90
CA GLU A 190 -7.05 4.96 15.70
C GLU A 190 -7.67 5.62 14.46
N HIS A 191 -7.33 6.88 14.21
CA HIS A 191 -7.81 7.59 13.03
C HIS A 191 -7.46 6.87 11.72
N VAL A 192 -6.28 6.23 11.64
CA VAL A 192 -5.85 5.44 10.47
C VAL A 192 -6.72 4.21 10.26
N LEU A 193 -7.24 3.61 11.35
CA LEU A 193 -8.10 2.42 11.28
C LEU A 193 -9.54 2.72 10.86
N VAL A 194 -9.99 3.97 10.99
CA VAL A 194 -11.40 4.34 10.77
C VAL A 194 -11.61 5.27 9.57
N LYS A 195 -10.59 6.02 9.14
CA LYS A 195 -10.73 6.92 8.00
C LYS A 195 -10.91 6.14 6.68
N PRO A 196 -11.70 6.67 5.74
CA PRO A 196 -11.80 6.09 4.39
C PRO A 196 -10.43 6.01 3.71
N PRO A 197 -10.10 4.89 3.04
CA PRO A 197 -8.85 4.78 2.30
C PRO A 197 -8.82 5.71 1.10
N SER A 198 -7.67 6.35 0.89
CA SER A 198 -7.46 7.31 -0.22
C SER A 198 -5.99 7.36 -0.61
N ALA A 199 -5.73 7.42 -1.92
CA ALA A 199 -4.40 7.64 -2.47
C ALA A 199 -3.94 9.12 -2.39
N GLU A 200 -4.84 10.07 -2.11
CA GLU A 200 -4.58 11.53 -2.03
C GLU A 200 -3.80 12.10 -3.24
N LEU A 201 -4.13 11.63 -4.43
CA LEU A 201 -3.53 12.08 -5.70
C LEU A 201 -4.39 13.12 -6.42
N ALA A 202 -5.66 13.26 -6.02
CA ALA A 202 -6.63 14.22 -6.54
C ALA A 202 -7.50 14.79 -5.39
N PRO A 203 -8.15 15.96 -5.60
CA PRO A 203 -9.02 16.56 -4.58
C PRO A 203 -10.17 15.63 -4.19
N GLY A 204 -10.31 15.33 -2.89
CA GLY A 204 -11.42 14.53 -2.36
C GLY A 204 -11.46 13.07 -2.84
N GLN A 205 -10.36 12.55 -3.34
CA GLN A 205 -10.25 11.17 -3.82
C GLN A 205 -10.54 10.17 -2.68
N GLN A 206 -11.33 9.14 -3.01
CA GLN A 206 -11.59 7.98 -2.15
C GLN A 206 -11.47 6.71 -2.99
N ASP A 207 -10.80 5.71 -2.46
CA ASP A 207 -10.52 4.47 -3.20
C ASP A 207 -11.79 3.73 -3.58
N GLU A 208 -12.73 3.53 -2.65
CA GLU A 208 -13.98 2.81 -2.90
C GLU A 208 -14.85 3.51 -3.95
N THR A 209 -14.85 4.85 -3.99
CA THR A 209 -15.51 5.62 -5.05
C THR A 209 -14.83 5.37 -6.41
N SER A 210 -13.50 5.36 -6.44
CA SER A 210 -12.72 5.13 -7.67
C SER A 210 -12.83 3.69 -8.17
N LEU A 211 -12.98 2.73 -7.25
CA LEU A 211 -13.17 1.32 -7.55
C LEU A 211 -14.64 0.98 -7.91
N GLY A 212 -15.59 1.80 -7.46
CA GLY A 212 -17.03 1.61 -7.66
C GLY A 212 -17.62 0.47 -6.84
N THR A 213 -16.98 0.10 -5.74
CA THR A 213 -17.41 -0.94 -4.80
C THR A 213 -16.65 -0.80 -3.48
N THR A 214 -17.17 -1.37 -2.40
CA THR A 214 -16.46 -1.42 -1.11
C THR A 214 -15.36 -2.48 -1.12
N TYR A 215 -14.31 -2.30 -0.35
CA TYR A 215 -13.28 -3.34 -0.21
C TYR A 215 -13.83 -4.65 0.36
N ALA A 216 -14.83 -4.59 1.22
CA ALA A 216 -15.47 -5.79 1.78
C ALA A 216 -16.14 -6.65 0.71
N GLU A 217 -16.83 -6.03 -0.25
CA GLU A 217 -17.48 -6.72 -1.38
C GLU A 217 -16.46 -7.15 -2.41
N LEU A 218 -15.51 -6.26 -2.76
CA LEU A 218 -14.46 -6.51 -3.71
C LEU A 218 -13.60 -7.72 -3.31
N ASP A 219 -13.08 -7.74 -2.09
CA ASP A 219 -12.17 -8.78 -1.63
C ASP A 219 -12.86 -10.14 -1.58
N LYS A 220 -14.13 -10.17 -1.15
CA LYS A 220 -14.92 -11.40 -1.16
C LYS A 220 -15.04 -11.99 -2.58
N LEU A 221 -15.33 -11.13 -3.57
CA LEU A 221 -15.41 -11.55 -4.97
C LEU A 221 -14.04 -11.98 -5.51
N LEU A 222 -12.99 -11.23 -5.22
CA LEU A 222 -11.63 -11.54 -5.66
C LEU A 222 -11.11 -12.86 -5.08
N ILE A 223 -11.39 -13.15 -3.81
CA ILE A 223 -11.04 -14.42 -3.16
C ILE A 223 -11.77 -15.58 -3.85
N ASP A 224 -13.07 -15.46 -4.08
CA ASP A 224 -13.83 -16.48 -4.77
C ASP A 224 -13.34 -16.70 -6.21
N TYR A 225 -13.02 -15.62 -6.92
CA TYR A 225 -12.55 -15.66 -8.30
C TYR A 225 -11.12 -16.21 -8.43
N LYS A 226 -10.15 -15.64 -7.70
CA LYS A 226 -8.73 -15.92 -7.90
C LYS A 226 -8.18 -17.01 -7.00
N GLU A 227 -8.61 -17.09 -5.75
CA GLU A 227 -8.07 -18.08 -4.81
C GLU A 227 -8.84 -19.41 -4.88
N ARG A 228 -10.15 -19.33 -5.09
CA ARG A 228 -11.02 -20.52 -5.20
C ARG A 228 -11.30 -20.94 -6.64
N GLY A 229 -10.84 -20.16 -7.62
CA GLY A 229 -10.94 -20.48 -9.04
C GLY A 229 -12.37 -20.53 -9.59
N LYS A 230 -13.34 -19.82 -8.97
CA LYS A 230 -14.71 -19.78 -9.48
C LYS A 230 -14.78 -19.02 -10.81
N SER A 231 -15.54 -19.57 -11.76
CA SER A 231 -15.84 -18.84 -13.01
C SER A 231 -16.84 -17.72 -12.78
N ALA A 232 -16.96 -16.80 -13.75
CA ALA A 232 -17.94 -15.71 -13.68
C ALA A 232 -19.38 -16.24 -13.51
N GLU A 233 -19.74 -17.34 -14.20
CA GLU A 233 -21.04 -17.98 -14.08
C GLU A 233 -21.27 -18.57 -12.68
N GLN A 234 -20.22 -19.16 -12.08
CA GLN A 234 -20.28 -19.70 -10.73
C GLN A 234 -20.42 -18.59 -9.67
N LEU A 235 -19.78 -17.44 -9.88
CA LEU A 235 -19.94 -16.26 -9.02
C LEU A 235 -21.37 -15.73 -9.08
N ILE A 236 -21.94 -15.57 -10.28
CA ILE A 236 -23.32 -15.13 -10.46
C ILE A 236 -24.30 -16.13 -9.81
N ALA A 237 -24.07 -17.42 -10.01
CA ALA A 237 -24.89 -18.47 -9.38
C ALA A 237 -24.77 -18.48 -7.84
N ALA A 238 -23.65 -18.00 -7.28
CA ALA A 238 -23.45 -17.82 -5.84
C ALA A 238 -24.07 -16.52 -5.29
N GLY A 239 -24.74 -15.73 -6.12
CA GLY A 239 -25.51 -14.54 -5.72
C GLY A 239 -24.77 -13.20 -5.87
N TYR A 240 -23.61 -13.15 -6.54
CA TYR A 240 -22.97 -11.89 -6.89
C TYR A 240 -23.73 -11.20 -8.05
N ASP A 241 -23.72 -9.86 -8.06
CA ASP A 241 -24.30 -9.10 -9.15
C ASP A 241 -23.56 -9.34 -10.48
N ALA A 242 -24.29 -9.65 -11.53
CA ALA A 242 -23.71 -10.04 -12.81
C ALA A 242 -22.88 -8.92 -13.46
N ALA A 243 -23.34 -7.67 -13.36
CA ALA A 243 -22.62 -6.52 -13.94
C ALA A 243 -21.34 -6.24 -13.16
N GLU A 244 -21.37 -6.40 -11.84
CA GLU A 244 -20.19 -6.26 -10.99
C GLU A 244 -19.16 -7.36 -11.25
N VAL A 245 -19.60 -8.62 -11.36
CA VAL A 245 -18.73 -9.75 -11.72
C VAL A 245 -18.04 -9.49 -13.05
N GLU A 246 -18.78 -9.11 -14.09
CA GLU A 246 -18.20 -8.82 -15.40
C GLU A 246 -17.19 -7.66 -15.33
N ARG A 247 -17.53 -6.58 -14.66
CA ARG A 247 -16.68 -5.39 -14.51
C ARG A 247 -15.38 -5.72 -13.79
N ILE A 248 -15.45 -6.43 -12.66
CA ILE A 248 -14.29 -6.75 -11.82
C ILE A 248 -13.40 -7.79 -12.51
N THR A 249 -13.96 -8.89 -13.01
CA THR A 249 -13.16 -9.94 -13.68
C THR A 249 -12.44 -9.40 -14.91
N LYS A 250 -13.14 -8.62 -15.75
CA LYS A 250 -12.54 -7.95 -16.91
C LYS A 250 -11.39 -7.02 -16.52
N ARG A 251 -11.56 -6.24 -15.45
CA ARG A 251 -10.52 -5.34 -14.95
C ARG A 251 -9.32 -6.12 -14.41
N VAL A 252 -9.54 -7.16 -13.64
CA VAL A 252 -8.47 -8.05 -13.12
C VAL A 252 -7.63 -8.61 -14.27
N GLU A 253 -8.24 -9.09 -15.35
CA GLU A 253 -7.49 -9.63 -16.48
C GLU A 253 -6.77 -8.53 -17.28
N ALA A 254 -7.41 -7.38 -17.50
CA ALA A 254 -6.81 -6.26 -18.22
C ALA A 254 -5.55 -5.71 -17.54
N TYR A 255 -5.46 -5.78 -16.21
CA TYR A 255 -4.29 -5.30 -15.45
C TYR A 255 -3.31 -6.41 -15.03
N ALA A 256 -3.43 -7.61 -15.57
CA ALA A 256 -2.49 -8.71 -15.30
C ALA A 256 -1.01 -8.32 -15.58
N PHE A 257 -0.78 -7.48 -16.59
CA PHE A 257 0.57 -6.99 -16.92
C PHE A 257 1.19 -6.14 -15.80
N LYS A 258 0.40 -5.38 -15.02
CA LYS A 258 0.92 -4.62 -13.87
C LYS A 258 1.38 -5.56 -12.76
N ARG A 259 0.56 -6.58 -12.44
CA ARG A 259 0.91 -7.59 -11.43
C ARG A 259 2.19 -8.35 -11.74
N ALA A 260 2.49 -8.57 -13.01
CA ALA A 260 3.73 -9.22 -13.43
C ALA A 260 4.99 -8.39 -13.14
N LEU A 261 4.84 -7.10 -12.81
CA LEU A 261 5.93 -6.17 -12.51
C LEU A 261 5.98 -5.77 -11.03
N GLU A 262 5.13 -6.36 -10.20
CA GLU A 262 5.14 -6.12 -8.75
C GLU A 262 6.32 -6.82 -8.07
N PRO A 263 6.82 -6.26 -6.94
CA PRO A 263 7.85 -6.90 -6.14
C PRO A 263 7.40 -8.27 -5.62
N GLN A 264 8.36 -9.10 -5.24
CA GLN A 264 8.08 -10.34 -4.52
C GLN A 264 7.32 -10.07 -3.22
N PHE A 265 6.46 -10.99 -2.84
CA PHE A 265 5.63 -10.91 -1.64
C PHE A 265 5.39 -12.30 -1.04
N PRO A 266 5.01 -12.38 0.25
CA PRO A 266 4.72 -13.66 0.90
C PRO A 266 3.44 -14.28 0.31
N VAL A 267 3.49 -15.59 0.08
CA VAL A 267 2.29 -16.35 -0.34
C VAL A 267 1.41 -16.58 0.89
N ILE A 268 0.23 -15.99 0.89
CA ILE A 268 -0.77 -16.15 1.95
C ILE A 268 -1.87 -17.08 1.42
N PRO A 269 -2.02 -18.29 1.97
CA PRO A 269 -3.07 -19.20 1.55
C PRO A 269 -4.44 -18.75 2.08
N TYR A 270 -5.42 -18.67 1.19
CA TYR A 270 -6.82 -18.46 1.52
C TYR A 270 -7.50 -19.83 1.54
N ALA A 271 -7.80 -20.32 2.75
CA ALA A 271 -8.46 -21.61 2.93
C ALA A 271 -9.83 -21.63 2.24
N GLU A 272 -10.26 -22.82 1.82
CA GLU A 272 -11.58 -23.11 1.27
C GLU A 272 -12.72 -22.78 2.24
#